data_2701503a64c9aef2e6540f71c2645568
#
_entry.id   2701503a64c9aef2e6540f71c2645568
#
_cell.length_a   1.000
_cell.length_b   1.000
_cell.length_c   1.000
_cell.angle_alpha   90.00
_cell.angle_beta   90.00
_cell.angle_gamma   90.00
#
_symmetry.space_group_name_H-M   'P 1'
#
loop_
_entity.id
_entity.type
_entity.pdbx_description
1 polymer ?
#
loop_
_entity_poly.entity_id
_entity_poly.type
_entity_poly.pdbx_seq_one_letter_code
_entity_poly.pdbx_strand_id
1 'polypeptide(L)'
;MVGNEESVTAREALLRWARNSTAKYPGVQINDFTVSWRDGIAFSALLHRNRPDLIDWTNIRAKKSRERLDTVFNTMEKEYNVSKLLDSEDVDTQAPDERSMITYLSSVYNVFPSPPKMHPLFDLDSQLQAQEYRTAAHKLLIWCRENTSMLQERTHEKSIRQLTRILDDLKKLRNHDVPEKHNDKQKLTILYSQLERYFLSVGETTLELDLRPESIEIFWYRLITALADKEHELILHIQQLTQLETLADKVEREIEQIDVKITDISFRISNESPRIEKLHRLDARTIIESIETDVALLEKPIEETMKDCHGLLDGNHQKAKTLYAE
;
A
#
# COMPACT_ATOMS: atom_id res chain seq x y z
N MET A 1 -61.87 -6.10 -23.71
CA MET A 1 -61.12 -5.27 -24.68
C MET A 1 -59.65 -5.61 -24.50
N VAL A 2 -59.13 -6.42 -25.41
CA VAL A 2 -57.71 -6.82 -25.39
C VAL A 2 -56.96 -5.67 -26.08
N GLY A 3 -56.10 -4.98 -25.31
CA GLY A 3 -55.28 -3.91 -25.84
C GLY A 3 -54.28 -4.47 -26.85
N ASN A 4 -54.23 -3.86 -28.04
CA ASN A 4 -53.21 -4.07 -29.05
C ASN A 4 -51.84 -3.70 -28.41
N GLU A 5 -51.07 -4.67 -27.99
CA GLU A 5 -49.64 -4.53 -27.87
C GLU A 5 -49.08 -4.43 -29.28
N GLU A 6 -48.85 -3.21 -29.76
CA GLU A 6 -48.06 -2.97 -30.97
C GLU A 6 -46.70 -3.62 -30.76
N SER A 7 -46.41 -4.67 -31.52
CA SER A 7 -45.11 -5.33 -31.53
C SER A 7 -44.08 -4.36 -32.10
N VAL A 8 -43.36 -3.67 -31.23
CA VAL A 8 -42.26 -2.76 -31.60
C VAL A 8 -41.15 -3.60 -32.24
N THR A 9 -40.80 -3.29 -33.48
CA THR A 9 -39.71 -4.00 -34.16
C THR A 9 -38.38 -3.77 -33.44
N ALA A 10 -37.44 -4.74 -33.48
CA ALA A 10 -36.13 -4.60 -32.89
C ALA A 10 -35.39 -3.33 -33.36
N ARG A 11 -35.60 -2.95 -34.63
CA ARG A 11 -35.03 -1.72 -35.20
C ARG A 11 -35.62 -0.46 -34.51
N GLU A 12 -36.93 -0.41 -34.32
CA GLU A 12 -37.59 0.72 -33.65
C GLU A 12 -37.20 0.79 -32.16
N ALA A 13 -37.07 -0.34 -31.48
CA ALA A 13 -36.60 -0.41 -30.11
C ALA A 13 -35.15 0.15 -29.97
N LEU A 14 -34.26 -0.23 -30.88
CA LEU A 14 -32.90 0.28 -30.91
C LEU A 14 -32.86 1.78 -31.24
N LEU A 15 -33.70 2.27 -32.15
CA LEU A 15 -33.78 3.69 -32.47
C LEU A 15 -34.32 4.51 -31.27
N ARG A 16 -35.34 3.99 -30.61
CA ARG A 16 -35.88 4.59 -29.36
C ARG A 16 -34.83 4.66 -28.26
N TRP A 17 -34.09 3.57 -28.07
CA TRP A 17 -32.97 3.55 -27.13
C TRP A 17 -31.91 4.60 -27.49
N ALA A 18 -31.49 4.68 -28.73
CA ALA A 18 -30.51 5.64 -29.18
C ALA A 18 -30.95 7.08 -28.93
N ARG A 19 -32.21 7.40 -29.25
CA ARG A 19 -32.83 8.71 -28.98
C ARG A 19 -32.83 9.05 -27.47
N ASN A 20 -33.22 8.09 -26.64
CA ASN A 20 -33.26 8.29 -25.19
C ASN A 20 -31.84 8.46 -24.61
N SER A 21 -30.86 7.68 -25.07
CA SER A 21 -29.48 7.73 -24.60
C SER A 21 -28.77 9.01 -25.02
N THR A 22 -29.16 9.62 -26.15
CA THR A 22 -28.56 10.89 -26.63
C THR A 22 -29.44 12.10 -26.39
N ALA A 23 -30.56 11.94 -25.68
CA ALA A 23 -31.49 13.03 -25.39
C ALA A 23 -30.79 14.19 -24.66
N LYS A 24 -31.26 15.42 -24.94
CA LYS A 24 -30.76 16.68 -24.32
C LYS A 24 -29.32 17.08 -24.68
N TYR A 25 -28.62 16.35 -25.55
CA TYR A 25 -27.33 16.81 -26.05
C TYR A 25 -27.52 17.87 -27.14
N PRO A 26 -26.86 19.04 -27.03
CA PRO A 26 -27.00 20.10 -28.04
C PRO A 26 -26.49 19.65 -29.41
N GLY A 27 -27.34 19.77 -30.43
CA GLY A 27 -27.02 19.43 -31.82
C GLY A 27 -27.12 17.94 -32.14
N VAL A 28 -27.63 17.11 -31.22
CA VAL A 28 -27.85 15.67 -31.47
C VAL A 28 -29.35 15.40 -31.72
N GLN A 29 -29.66 14.91 -32.90
CA GLN A 29 -31.00 14.44 -33.30
C GLN A 29 -30.88 13.11 -34.01
N ILE A 30 -31.42 12.05 -33.44
CA ILE A 30 -31.38 10.71 -34.03
C ILE A 30 -32.68 10.44 -34.74
N ASN A 31 -32.63 10.46 -36.09
CA ASN A 31 -33.77 10.17 -36.95
C ASN A 31 -33.65 8.82 -37.66
N ASP A 32 -32.41 8.38 -37.89
CA ASP A 32 -32.07 7.18 -38.67
C ASP A 32 -30.82 6.51 -38.16
N PHE A 33 -30.39 5.43 -38.78
CA PHE A 33 -29.13 4.74 -38.50
C PHE A 33 -28.03 5.05 -39.51
N THR A 34 -28.12 6.18 -40.21
CA THR A 34 -27.17 6.59 -41.25
C THR A 34 -26.68 8.01 -41.01
N VAL A 35 -27.36 9.00 -41.55
CA VAL A 35 -26.94 10.42 -41.56
C VAL A 35 -26.84 11.00 -40.15
N SER A 36 -27.69 10.58 -39.23
CA SER A 36 -27.68 11.05 -37.81
C SER A 36 -26.39 10.73 -37.04
N TRP A 37 -25.56 9.85 -37.55
CA TRP A 37 -24.37 9.33 -36.89
C TRP A 37 -23.05 9.74 -37.54
N ARG A 38 -23.11 10.19 -38.81
CA ARG A 38 -21.93 10.33 -39.67
C ARG A 38 -20.89 11.30 -39.16
N ASP A 39 -21.26 12.34 -38.41
CA ASP A 39 -20.36 13.33 -37.88
C ASP A 39 -19.72 12.91 -36.54
N GLY A 40 -20.11 11.76 -35.98
CA GLY A 40 -19.62 11.20 -34.74
C GLY A 40 -20.12 11.88 -33.48
N ILE A 41 -20.92 12.98 -33.56
CA ILE A 41 -21.44 13.67 -32.37
C ILE A 41 -22.42 12.77 -31.61
N ALA A 42 -23.27 12.05 -32.32
CA ALA A 42 -24.22 11.13 -31.70
C ALA A 42 -23.54 9.98 -30.95
N PHE A 43 -22.48 9.41 -31.50
CA PHE A 43 -21.65 8.41 -30.84
C PHE A 43 -20.94 8.99 -29.59
N SER A 44 -20.40 10.20 -29.72
CA SER A 44 -19.75 10.91 -28.60
C SER A 44 -20.75 11.20 -27.48
N ALA A 45 -21.97 11.61 -27.80
CA ALA A 45 -23.05 11.84 -26.85
C ALA A 45 -23.45 10.55 -26.13
N LEU A 46 -23.56 9.45 -26.87
CA LEU A 46 -23.89 8.15 -26.31
C LEU A 46 -22.83 7.65 -25.32
N LEU A 47 -21.55 7.78 -25.67
CA LEU A 47 -20.46 7.41 -24.79
C LEU A 47 -20.39 8.37 -23.60
N HIS A 48 -20.40 9.68 -23.80
CA HIS A 48 -20.39 10.68 -22.73
C HIS A 48 -21.60 10.54 -21.78
N ARG A 49 -22.77 10.16 -22.28
CA ARG A 49 -23.96 9.92 -21.46
C ARG A 49 -23.74 8.85 -20.42
N ASN A 50 -23.03 7.79 -20.79
CA ASN A 50 -22.78 6.63 -19.95
C ASN A 50 -21.43 6.72 -19.21
N ARG A 51 -20.43 7.38 -19.80
CA ARG A 51 -19.06 7.52 -19.27
C ARG A 51 -18.52 8.93 -19.52
N PRO A 52 -18.99 9.92 -18.77
CA PRO A 52 -18.53 11.31 -18.89
C PRO A 52 -17.05 11.49 -18.52
N ASP A 53 -16.48 10.55 -17.78
CA ASP A 53 -15.08 10.50 -17.41
C ASP A 53 -14.13 10.10 -18.56
N LEU A 54 -14.62 9.37 -19.55
CA LEU A 54 -13.82 8.92 -20.70
C LEU A 54 -13.77 9.92 -21.85
N ILE A 55 -14.71 10.84 -21.92
CA ILE A 55 -14.81 11.85 -22.98
C ILE A 55 -15.15 13.21 -22.40
N ASP A 56 -14.27 14.19 -22.65
CA ASP A 56 -14.58 15.60 -22.45
C ASP A 56 -15.50 16.08 -23.57
N TRP A 57 -16.76 16.38 -23.22
CA TRP A 57 -17.78 16.82 -24.15
C TRP A 57 -17.42 18.10 -24.92
N THR A 58 -16.74 19.03 -24.27
CA THR A 58 -16.33 20.29 -24.89
C THR A 58 -15.23 20.07 -25.90
N ASN A 59 -14.23 19.27 -25.54
CA ASN A 59 -13.10 18.96 -26.39
C ASN A 59 -13.51 18.10 -27.59
N ILE A 60 -14.33 17.04 -27.38
CA ILE A 60 -14.74 16.15 -28.46
C ILE A 60 -15.58 16.87 -29.52
N ARG A 61 -16.40 17.84 -29.13
CA ARG A 61 -17.17 18.68 -30.08
C ARG A 61 -16.31 19.54 -31.00
N ALA A 62 -15.15 19.96 -30.52
CA ALA A 62 -14.21 20.78 -31.30
C ALA A 62 -13.41 19.97 -32.33
N LYS A 63 -13.36 18.65 -32.19
CA LYS A 63 -12.65 17.76 -33.12
C LYS A 63 -13.38 17.64 -34.46
N LYS A 64 -12.66 17.24 -35.52
CA LYS A 64 -13.23 16.87 -36.80
C LYS A 64 -14.01 15.55 -36.73
N SER A 65 -14.94 15.31 -37.65
CA SER A 65 -15.80 14.12 -37.66
C SER A 65 -15.04 12.81 -37.53
N ARG A 66 -14.00 12.57 -38.32
CA ARG A 66 -13.19 11.35 -38.29
C ARG A 66 -12.45 11.18 -36.99
N GLU A 67 -11.79 12.23 -36.49
CA GLU A 67 -11.08 12.19 -35.21
C GLU A 67 -12.03 11.89 -34.04
N ARG A 68 -13.24 12.37 -34.14
CA ARG A 68 -14.31 12.14 -33.16
C ARG A 68 -14.74 10.68 -33.17
N LEU A 69 -15.05 10.14 -34.37
CA LEU A 69 -15.39 8.75 -34.56
C LEU A 69 -14.28 7.81 -34.07
N ASP A 70 -13.04 8.04 -34.48
CA ASP A 70 -11.90 7.25 -34.06
C ASP A 70 -11.70 7.28 -32.52
N THR A 71 -11.87 8.45 -31.90
CA THR A 71 -11.79 8.58 -30.45
C THR A 71 -12.82 7.70 -29.77
N VAL A 72 -14.08 7.74 -30.24
CA VAL A 72 -15.16 6.95 -29.65
C VAL A 72 -14.97 5.46 -29.89
N PHE A 73 -14.67 5.04 -31.12
CA PHE A 73 -14.52 3.62 -31.47
C PHE A 73 -13.36 2.97 -30.73
N ASN A 74 -12.21 3.66 -30.66
CA ASN A 74 -11.05 3.18 -29.93
C ASN A 74 -11.33 3.11 -28.40
N THR A 75 -12.09 4.06 -27.86
CA THR A 75 -12.47 4.04 -26.44
C THR A 75 -13.44 2.88 -26.16
N MET A 76 -14.42 2.66 -27.02
CA MET A 76 -15.38 1.56 -26.88
C MET A 76 -14.72 0.19 -26.99
N GLU A 77 -13.74 0.04 -27.89
CA GLU A 77 -12.98 -1.20 -28.02
C GLU A 77 -12.11 -1.44 -26.79
N LYS A 78 -11.34 -0.43 -26.38
CA LYS A 78 -10.40 -0.54 -25.26
C LYS A 78 -11.08 -0.77 -23.92
N GLU A 79 -12.13 -0.03 -23.62
CA GLU A 79 -12.76 -0.03 -22.28
C GLU A 79 -13.89 -1.05 -22.15
N TYR A 80 -14.55 -1.41 -23.26
CA TYR A 80 -15.74 -2.27 -23.27
C TYR A 80 -15.63 -3.50 -24.16
N ASN A 81 -14.51 -3.68 -24.81
CA ASN A 81 -14.29 -4.80 -25.75
C ASN A 81 -15.34 -4.85 -26.88
N VAL A 82 -15.90 -3.69 -27.24
CA VAL A 82 -16.79 -3.55 -28.40
C VAL A 82 -15.92 -3.51 -29.64
N SER A 83 -15.95 -4.60 -30.44
CA SER A 83 -15.13 -4.71 -31.63
C SER A 83 -15.37 -3.52 -32.58
N LYS A 84 -14.29 -2.96 -33.11
CA LYS A 84 -14.33 -1.86 -34.08
C LYS A 84 -14.83 -2.39 -35.44
N LEU A 85 -16.14 -2.54 -35.56
CA LEU A 85 -16.81 -3.03 -36.81
C LEU A 85 -16.96 -1.93 -37.85
N LEU A 86 -16.71 -0.67 -37.50
CA LEU A 86 -16.87 0.51 -38.36
C LEU A 86 -15.56 1.27 -38.37
N ASP A 87 -15.13 1.66 -39.56
CA ASP A 87 -14.06 2.62 -39.73
C ASP A 87 -14.63 4.05 -39.85
N SER A 88 -13.89 5.02 -39.33
CA SER A 88 -14.33 6.43 -39.34
C SER A 88 -14.56 6.96 -40.76
N GLU A 89 -13.82 6.41 -41.75
CA GLU A 89 -13.97 6.76 -43.15
C GLU A 89 -15.30 6.26 -43.76
N ASP A 90 -15.74 5.07 -43.36
CA ASP A 90 -16.98 4.46 -43.84
C ASP A 90 -18.20 5.12 -43.21
N VAL A 91 -18.07 5.68 -42.02
CA VAL A 91 -19.16 6.40 -41.35
C VAL A 91 -19.23 7.86 -41.79
N ASP A 92 -18.08 8.54 -41.99
CA ASP A 92 -18.02 9.94 -42.45
C ASP A 92 -18.25 10.05 -43.98
N THR A 93 -19.32 9.45 -44.46
CA THR A 93 -19.75 9.46 -45.86
C THR A 93 -21.14 10.06 -46.04
N GLN A 94 -21.58 10.28 -47.30
CA GLN A 94 -22.92 10.81 -47.53
C GLN A 94 -24.04 9.80 -47.17
N ALA A 95 -23.75 8.51 -47.29
CA ALA A 95 -24.72 7.44 -46.99
C ALA A 95 -23.97 6.25 -46.33
N PRO A 96 -23.75 6.30 -45.03
CA PRO A 96 -23.20 5.15 -44.26
C PRO A 96 -24.07 3.92 -44.40
N ASP A 97 -23.46 2.71 -44.38
CA ASP A 97 -24.22 1.47 -44.47
C ASP A 97 -25.08 1.23 -43.22
N GLU A 98 -26.40 1.25 -43.39
CA GLU A 98 -27.36 1.12 -42.30
C GLU A 98 -27.20 -0.20 -41.51
N ARG A 99 -26.87 -1.31 -42.18
CA ARG A 99 -26.76 -2.62 -41.55
C ARG A 99 -25.56 -2.68 -40.63
N SER A 100 -24.43 -2.19 -41.10
CA SER A 100 -23.20 -2.09 -40.31
C SER A 100 -23.41 -1.19 -39.08
N MET A 101 -24.07 -0.05 -39.26
CA MET A 101 -24.43 0.86 -38.17
C MET A 101 -25.35 0.21 -37.14
N ILE A 102 -26.40 -0.49 -37.55
CA ILE A 102 -27.30 -1.21 -36.63
C ILE A 102 -26.53 -2.30 -35.88
N THR A 103 -25.62 -3.03 -36.55
CA THR A 103 -24.83 -4.08 -35.92
C THR A 103 -23.93 -3.51 -34.85
N TYR A 104 -23.20 -2.44 -35.13
CA TYR A 104 -22.34 -1.77 -34.16
C TYR A 104 -23.14 -1.18 -32.99
N LEU A 105 -24.24 -0.47 -33.27
CA LEU A 105 -25.10 0.11 -32.24
C LEU A 105 -25.76 -0.96 -31.35
N SER A 106 -26.07 -2.13 -31.91
CA SER A 106 -26.56 -3.26 -31.13
C SER A 106 -25.50 -3.78 -30.15
N SER A 107 -24.23 -3.80 -30.55
CA SER A 107 -23.13 -4.14 -29.66
C SER A 107 -22.97 -3.10 -28.56
N VAL A 108 -23.10 -1.82 -28.86
CA VAL A 108 -23.11 -0.73 -27.89
C VAL A 108 -24.31 -0.79 -26.94
N TYR A 109 -25.47 -1.15 -27.45
CA TYR A 109 -26.70 -1.38 -26.68
C TYR A 109 -26.47 -2.47 -25.60
N ASN A 110 -25.81 -3.57 -25.97
CA ASN A 110 -25.53 -4.65 -25.02
C ASN A 110 -24.65 -4.19 -23.84
N VAL A 111 -23.80 -3.20 -24.06
CA VAL A 111 -22.98 -2.58 -23.00
C VAL A 111 -23.78 -1.55 -22.20
N PHE A 112 -24.59 -0.73 -22.88
CA PHE A 112 -25.35 0.37 -22.27
C PHE A 112 -26.85 0.24 -22.55
N PRO A 113 -27.54 -0.76 -21.99
CA PRO A 113 -28.94 -1.03 -22.30
C PRO A 113 -29.91 0.06 -21.84
N SER A 114 -29.52 0.82 -20.84
CA SER A 114 -30.32 1.91 -20.26
C SER A 114 -29.46 3.13 -19.96
N PRO A 115 -29.87 4.33 -20.44
CA PRO A 115 -29.11 5.54 -20.12
C PRO A 115 -29.23 5.87 -18.62
N PRO A 116 -28.17 6.41 -18.00
CA PRO A 116 -28.19 6.88 -16.62
C PRO A 116 -29.32 7.89 -16.39
N LYS A 117 -29.93 7.85 -15.20
CA LYS A 117 -31.06 8.76 -14.85
C LYS A 117 -30.64 10.23 -14.86
N MET A 118 -29.44 10.52 -14.33
CA MET A 118 -28.87 11.88 -14.34
C MET A 118 -28.18 12.15 -15.67
N HIS A 119 -28.29 13.39 -16.14
CA HIS A 119 -27.65 13.79 -17.39
C HIS A 119 -26.35 14.52 -17.11
N PRO A 120 -25.18 14.05 -17.61
CA PRO A 120 -23.89 14.60 -17.26
C PRO A 120 -23.75 16.11 -17.50
N LEU A 121 -24.38 16.65 -18.54
CA LEU A 121 -24.30 18.10 -18.85
C LEU A 121 -25.13 18.99 -17.91
N PHE A 122 -26.01 18.44 -17.11
CA PHE A 122 -26.86 19.20 -16.18
C PHE A 122 -26.53 18.93 -14.72
N ASP A 123 -25.49 18.14 -14.43
CA ASP A 123 -25.00 17.83 -13.10
C ASP A 123 -23.49 18.16 -13.00
N LEU A 124 -23.16 19.39 -13.32
CA LEU A 124 -21.78 19.87 -13.29
C LEU A 124 -21.19 19.85 -11.89
N ASP A 125 -22.00 20.13 -10.86
CA ASP A 125 -21.53 20.17 -9.47
C ASP A 125 -21.13 18.75 -9.02
N SER A 126 -21.95 17.75 -9.32
CA SER A 126 -21.60 16.36 -9.01
C SER A 126 -20.38 15.86 -9.80
N GLN A 127 -20.21 16.33 -11.05
CA GLN A 127 -19.01 16.02 -11.84
C GLN A 127 -17.73 16.59 -11.19
N LEU A 128 -17.77 17.85 -10.79
CA LEU A 128 -16.64 18.49 -10.11
C LEU A 128 -16.32 17.79 -8.79
N GLN A 129 -17.31 17.52 -7.97
CA GLN A 129 -17.14 16.79 -6.71
C GLN A 129 -16.62 15.36 -6.93
N ALA A 130 -17.06 14.67 -7.99
CA ALA A 130 -16.55 13.35 -8.35
C ALA A 130 -15.07 13.41 -8.79
N GLN A 131 -14.67 14.48 -9.47
CA GLN A 131 -13.27 14.70 -9.82
C GLN A 131 -12.41 15.04 -8.60
N GLU A 132 -12.91 15.84 -7.66
CA GLU A 132 -12.28 16.10 -6.37
C GLU A 132 -12.11 14.81 -5.57
N TYR A 133 -13.15 13.98 -5.51
CA TYR A 133 -13.09 12.67 -4.86
C TYR A 133 -11.97 11.80 -5.45
N ARG A 134 -11.94 11.62 -6.79
CA ARG A 134 -10.90 10.83 -7.46
C ARG A 134 -9.51 11.31 -7.14
N THR A 135 -9.30 12.62 -7.22
CA THR A 135 -7.99 13.23 -6.96
C THR A 135 -7.54 13.02 -5.52
N ALA A 136 -8.44 13.21 -4.57
CA ALA A 136 -8.14 13.05 -3.15
C ALA A 136 -7.96 11.57 -2.76
N ALA A 137 -8.79 10.67 -3.28
CA ALA A 137 -8.67 9.23 -3.09
C ALA A 137 -7.35 8.69 -3.65
N HIS A 138 -6.97 9.14 -4.85
CA HIS A 138 -5.69 8.76 -5.47
C HIS A 138 -4.47 9.19 -4.62
N LYS A 139 -4.48 10.43 -4.10
CA LYS A 139 -3.43 10.92 -3.20
C LYS A 139 -3.33 10.08 -1.92
N LEU A 140 -4.47 9.75 -1.31
CA LEU A 140 -4.50 8.92 -0.11
C LEU A 140 -3.97 7.51 -0.39
N LEU A 141 -4.35 6.90 -1.51
CA LEU A 141 -3.86 5.57 -1.90
C LEU A 141 -2.36 5.54 -2.15
N ILE A 142 -1.82 6.53 -2.87
CA ILE A 142 -0.38 6.65 -3.10
C ILE A 142 0.34 6.73 -1.76
N TRP A 143 -0.11 7.60 -0.87
CA TRP A 143 0.45 7.75 0.46
C TRP A 143 0.41 6.45 1.27
N CYS A 144 -0.70 5.71 1.25
CA CYS A 144 -0.82 4.42 1.92
C CYS A 144 0.16 3.39 1.33
N ARG A 145 0.28 3.31 0.00
CA ARG A 145 1.17 2.35 -0.68
C ARG A 145 2.64 2.64 -0.39
N GLU A 146 3.05 3.90 -0.52
CA GLU A 146 4.44 4.33 -0.27
C GLU A 146 4.86 4.03 1.17
N ASN A 147 4.04 4.42 2.15
CA ASN A 147 4.35 4.16 3.55
C ASN A 147 4.32 2.66 3.87
N THR A 148 3.38 1.88 3.33
CA THR A 148 3.36 0.43 3.51
C THR A 148 4.62 -0.21 2.94
N SER A 149 5.06 0.19 1.74
CA SER A 149 6.29 -0.32 1.14
C SER A 149 7.53 0.00 1.99
N MET A 150 7.66 1.24 2.45
CA MET A 150 8.74 1.67 3.34
C MET A 150 8.77 0.86 4.66
N LEU A 151 7.60 0.60 5.26
CA LEU A 151 7.49 -0.16 6.50
C LEU A 151 7.84 -1.64 6.34
N GLN A 152 7.65 -2.21 5.14
CA GLN A 152 7.99 -3.60 4.84
C GLN A 152 9.48 -3.81 4.51
N GLU A 153 10.24 -2.76 4.30
CA GLU A 153 11.67 -2.86 4.11
C GLU A 153 12.37 -3.40 5.36
N ARG A 154 13.35 -4.29 5.14
CA ARG A 154 14.13 -4.87 6.25
C ARG A 154 15.04 -3.83 6.86
N THR A 155 15.03 -3.76 8.18
CA THR A 155 15.96 -2.91 8.93
C THR A 155 17.30 -3.64 9.09
N HIS A 156 18.36 -3.08 8.51
CA HIS A 156 19.72 -3.65 8.59
C HIS A 156 20.58 -2.99 9.69
N GLU A 157 20.01 -2.04 10.41
CA GLU A 157 20.69 -1.29 11.47
C GLU A 157 20.99 -2.17 12.67
N LYS A 158 22.24 -2.08 13.17
CA LYS A 158 22.70 -2.85 14.33
C LYS A 158 22.91 -1.99 15.57
N SER A 159 22.76 -0.68 15.47
CA SER A 159 22.95 0.25 16.56
C SER A 159 21.64 0.59 17.26
N ILE A 160 21.56 0.40 18.57
CA ILE A 160 20.40 0.79 19.40
C ILE A 160 20.00 2.24 19.14
N ARG A 161 20.97 3.15 19.03
CA ARG A 161 20.70 4.57 18.77
C ARG A 161 20.03 4.83 17.44
N GLN A 162 20.39 4.10 16.39
CA GLN A 162 19.77 4.22 15.06
C GLN A 162 18.38 3.61 15.06
N LEU A 163 18.21 2.42 15.65
CA LEU A 163 16.91 1.78 15.80
C LEU A 163 15.91 2.63 16.60
N THR A 164 16.38 3.27 17.67
CA THR A 164 15.55 4.18 18.48
C THR A 164 15.10 5.40 17.66
N ARG A 165 15.96 5.96 16.81
CA ARG A 165 15.56 7.06 15.90
C ARG A 165 14.49 6.62 14.92
N ILE A 166 14.64 5.46 14.30
CA ILE A 166 13.64 4.90 13.40
C ILE A 166 12.31 4.71 14.14
N LEU A 167 12.36 4.15 15.36
CA LEU A 167 11.17 3.98 16.19
C LEU A 167 10.48 5.32 16.53
N ASP A 168 11.25 6.37 16.82
CA ASP A 168 10.71 7.70 17.09
C ASP A 168 10.10 8.35 15.84
N ASP A 169 10.67 8.11 14.67
CA ASP A 169 10.08 8.58 13.40
C ASP A 169 8.78 7.81 13.07
N LEU A 170 8.69 6.51 13.37
CA LEU A 170 7.44 5.75 13.27
C LEU A 170 6.37 6.25 14.24
N LYS A 171 6.74 6.63 15.45
CA LYS A 171 5.82 7.24 16.42
C LYS A 171 5.30 8.60 15.93
N LYS A 172 6.13 9.40 15.26
CA LYS A 172 5.68 10.65 14.62
C LYS A 172 4.67 10.36 13.52
N LEU A 173 4.99 9.42 12.62
CA LEU A 173 4.06 8.98 11.57
C LEU A 173 2.71 8.56 12.18
N ARG A 174 2.72 7.70 13.22
CA ARG A 174 1.50 7.24 13.89
C ARG A 174 0.71 8.36 14.56
N ASN A 175 1.38 9.29 15.23
CA ASN A 175 0.72 10.26 16.09
C ASN A 175 0.33 11.56 15.38
N HIS A 176 0.94 11.87 14.24
CA HIS A 176 0.68 13.09 13.47
C HIS A 176 0.12 12.79 12.08
N ASP A 177 0.84 12.04 11.25
CA ASP A 177 0.48 11.87 9.84
C ASP A 177 -0.75 10.96 9.68
N VAL A 178 -0.78 9.84 10.42
CA VAL A 178 -1.90 8.89 10.37
C VAL A 178 -3.23 9.54 10.79
N PRO A 179 -3.35 10.31 11.89
CA PRO A 179 -4.58 11.01 12.24
C PRO A 179 -5.01 12.04 11.20
N GLU A 180 -4.08 12.79 10.60
CA GLU A 180 -4.39 13.74 9.54
C GLU A 180 -4.99 13.02 8.32
N LYS A 181 -4.35 11.95 7.88
CA LYS A 181 -4.82 11.13 6.76
C LYS A 181 -6.10 10.35 7.07
N HIS A 182 -6.32 10.00 8.33
CA HIS A 182 -7.59 9.43 8.77
C HIS A 182 -8.75 10.42 8.60
N ASN A 183 -8.52 11.70 8.94
CA ASN A 183 -9.51 12.76 8.69
C ASN A 183 -9.78 12.93 7.19
N ASP A 184 -8.73 12.86 6.34
CA ASP A 184 -8.91 12.90 4.89
C ASP A 184 -9.73 11.71 4.39
N LYS A 185 -9.46 10.50 4.91
CA LYS A 185 -10.25 9.29 4.63
C LYS A 185 -11.72 9.47 5.02
N GLN A 186 -12.00 10.03 6.19
CA GLN A 186 -13.38 10.30 6.64
C GLN A 186 -14.10 11.28 5.71
N LYS A 187 -13.43 12.36 5.31
CA LYS A 187 -13.99 13.32 4.32
C LYS A 187 -14.33 12.63 3.00
N LEU A 188 -13.43 11.74 2.53
CA LEU A 188 -13.68 10.94 1.33
C LEU A 188 -14.91 10.04 1.47
N THR A 189 -15.08 9.38 2.61
CA THR A 189 -16.24 8.53 2.87
C THR A 189 -17.54 9.34 2.84
N ILE A 190 -17.54 10.53 3.45
CA ILE A 190 -18.69 11.44 3.42
C ILE A 190 -18.98 11.91 1.99
N LEU A 191 -17.95 12.35 1.26
CA LEU A 191 -18.08 12.82 -0.12
C LEU A 191 -18.58 11.70 -1.04
N TYR A 192 -18.09 10.47 -0.86
CA TYR A 192 -18.58 9.30 -1.61
C TYR A 192 -20.07 9.05 -1.35
N SER A 193 -20.52 9.10 -0.11
CA SER A 193 -21.93 8.89 0.22
C SER A 193 -22.86 9.95 -0.41
N GLN A 194 -22.37 11.18 -0.58
CA GLN A 194 -23.09 12.24 -1.31
C GLN A 194 -23.12 11.98 -2.82
N LEU A 195 -22.04 11.42 -3.36
CA LEU A 195 -21.87 11.11 -4.77
C LEU A 195 -22.40 9.71 -5.17
N GLU A 196 -22.80 8.88 -4.23
CA GLU A 196 -23.25 7.51 -4.50
C GLU A 196 -24.33 7.45 -5.58
N ARG A 197 -25.35 8.33 -5.50
CA ARG A 197 -26.39 8.44 -6.51
C ARG A 197 -25.84 8.85 -7.87
N TYR A 198 -24.86 9.73 -7.90
CA TYR A 198 -24.19 10.15 -9.14
C TYR A 198 -23.43 8.96 -9.74
N PHE A 199 -22.59 8.26 -9.00
CA PHE A 199 -21.86 7.09 -9.48
C PHE A 199 -22.80 5.97 -9.95
N LEU A 200 -23.88 5.70 -9.25
CA LEU A 200 -24.91 4.74 -9.68
C LEU A 200 -25.61 5.18 -10.96
N SER A 201 -25.82 6.49 -11.18
CA SER A 201 -26.48 7.02 -12.37
C SER A 201 -25.60 7.01 -13.62
N VAL A 202 -24.28 7.16 -13.45
CA VAL A 202 -23.27 7.15 -14.54
C VAL A 202 -22.77 5.73 -14.83
N GLY A 203 -23.09 4.78 -13.94
CA GLY A 203 -22.67 3.38 -13.98
C GLY A 203 -21.54 3.10 -12.99
N GLU A 204 -21.63 2.00 -12.23
CA GLU A 204 -20.62 1.61 -11.21
C GLU A 204 -19.20 1.45 -11.78
N THR A 205 -19.08 1.25 -13.08
CA THR A 205 -17.81 1.11 -13.79
C THR A 205 -17.04 2.44 -13.97
N THR A 206 -17.64 3.57 -13.59
CA THR A 206 -17.01 4.89 -13.75
C THR A 206 -15.96 5.21 -12.71
N LEU A 207 -16.00 4.55 -11.57
CA LEU A 207 -15.01 4.68 -10.52
C LEU A 207 -14.06 3.49 -10.55
N GLU A 208 -12.77 3.75 -10.62
CA GLU A 208 -11.73 2.73 -10.55
C GLU A 208 -11.91 1.88 -9.29
N LEU A 209 -11.71 0.56 -9.39
CA LEU A 209 -11.92 -0.37 -8.28
C LEU A 209 -11.11 0.03 -7.03
N ASP A 210 -9.88 0.47 -7.24
CA ASP A 210 -8.97 0.88 -6.17
C ASP A 210 -9.46 2.15 -5.43
N LEU A 211 -10.25 3.00 -6.09
CA LEU A 211 -10.75 4.25 -5.51
C LEU A 211 -12.08 4.07 -4.76
N ARG A 212 -12.64 2.88 -4.74
CA ARG A 212 -13.85 2.60 -3.96
C ARG A 212 -13.55 2.59 -2.45
N PRO A 213 -14.51 3.00 -1.62
CA PRO A 213 -14.31 3.05 -0.16
C PRO A 213 -13.82 1.74 0.44
N GLU A 214 -14.32 0.59 -0.05
CA GLU A 214 -13.93 -0.73 0.43
C GLU A 214 -12.45 -1.02 0.14
N SER A 215 -11.98 -0.63 -1.05
CA SER A 215 -10.58 -0.79 -1.43
C SER A 215 -9.66 0.14 -0.63
N ILE A 216 -10.09 1.39 -0.43
CA ILE A 216 -9.37 2.36 0.43
C ILE A 216 -9.23 1.81 1.86
N GLU A 217 -10.30 1.21 2.42
CA GLU A 217 -10.23 0.57 3.74
C GLU A 217 -9.23 -0.58 3.78
N ILE A 218 -9.14 -1.40 2.74
CA ILE A 218 -8.16 -2.49 2.66
C ILE A 218 -6.72 -1.93 2.67
N PHE A 219 -6.44 -0.89 1.87
CA PHE A 219 -5.10 -0.27 1.85
C PHE A 219 -4.77 0.43 3.17
N TRP A 220 -5.75 1.07 3.78
CA TRP A 220 -5.62 1.69 5.09
C TRP A 220 -5.30 0.66 6.17
N TYR A 221 -6.05 -0.44 6.22
CA TYR A 221 -5.82 -1.52 7.17
C TYR A 221 -4.42 -2.13 7.02
N ARG A 222 -3.97 -2.36 5.77
CA ARG A 222 -2.62 -2.86 5.49
C ARG A 222 -1.54 -1.92 6.03
N LEU A 223 -1.71 -0.63 5.86
CA LEU A 223 -0.78 0.37 6.39
C LEU A 223 -0.71 0.33 7.92
N ILE A 224 -1.86 0.33 8.59
CA ILE A 224 -1.92 0.33 10.07
C ILE A 224 -1.31 -0.96 10.63
N THR A 225 -1.58 -2.10 9.99
CA THR A 225 -0.99 -3.39 10.39
C THR A 225 0.53 -3.37 10.19
N ALA A 226 1.00 -2.94 9.01
CA ALA A 226 2.44 -2.86 8.75
C ALA A 226 3.17 -1.92 9.72
N LEU A 227 2.53 -0.82 10.12
CA LEU A 227 3.08 0.12 11.11
C LEU A 227 3.20 -0.54 12.49
N ALA A 228 2.16 -1.24 12.94
CA ALA A 228 2.17 -1.94 14.22
C ALA A 228 3.22 -3.07 14.25
N ASP A 229 3.29 -3.85 13.17
CA ASP A 229 4.26 -4.94 13.03
C ASP A 229 5.70 -4.41 13.07
N LYS A 230 5.96 -3.29 12.36
CA LYS A 230 7.29 -2.67 12.32
C LYS A 230 7.69 -2.07 13.67
N GLU A 231 6.79 -1.39 14.36
CA GLU A 231 7.04 -0.90 15.71
C GLU A 231 7.38 -2.06 16.67
N HIS A 232 6.63 -3.15 16.60
CA HIS A 232 6.86 -4.33 17.42
C HIS A 232 8.22 -4.99 17.12
N GLU A 233 8.55 -5.19 15.84
CA GLU A 233 9.85 -5.71 15.39
C GLU A 233 11.02 -4.87 15.96
N LEU A 234 10.94 -3.54 15.84
CA LEU A 234 11.99 -2.65 16.33
C LEU A 234 12.11 -2.68 17.84
N ILE A 235 11.02 -2.69 18.58
CA ILE A 235 11.02 -2.78 20.05
C ILE A 235 11.71 -4.07 20.49
N LEU A 236 11.36 -5.22 19.92
CA LEU A 236 11.98 -6.49 20.23
C LEU A 236 13.49 -6.48 19.92
N HIS A 237 13.85 -5.93 18.76
CA HIS A 237 15.25 -5.85 18.36
C HIS A 237 16.07 -4.95 19.30
N ILE A 238 15.54 -3.78 19.68
CA ILE A 238 16.16 -2.90 20.67
C ILE A 238 16.32 -3.60 22.04
N GLN A 239 15.29 -4.32 22.48
CA GLN A 239 15.35 -5.07 23.75
C GLN A 239 16.43 -6.14 23.72
N GLN A 240 16.53 -6.92 22.63
CA GLN A 240 17.57 -7.93 22.46
C GLN A 240 18.98 -7.32 22.51
N LEU A 241 19.21 -6.23 21.76
CA LEU A 241 20.51 -5.56 21.77
C LEU A 241 20.84 -4.98 23.14
N THR A 242 19.86 -4.40 23.83
CA THR A 242 20.06 -3.86 25.18
C THR A 242 20.40 -4.97 26.18
N GLN A 243 19.77 -6.14 26.08
CA GLN A 243 20.12 -7.30 26.92
C GLN A 243 21.54 -7.78 26.63
N LEU A 244 21.99 -7.80 25.39
CA LEU A 244 23.37 -8.17 25.05
C LEU A 244 24.38 -7.14 25.53
N GLU A 245 24.08 -5.84 25.47
CA GLU A 245 24.96 -4.81 26.04
C GLU A 245 25.07 -4.94 27.56
N THR A 246 23.94 -5.14 28.24
CA THR A 246 23.96 -5.33 29.71
C THR A 246 24.71 -6.60 30.14
N LEU A 247 24.59 -7.67 29.33
CA LEU A 247 25.36 -8.90 29.56
C LEU A 247 26.87 -8.67 29.34
N ALA A 248 27.23 -7.93 28.28
CA ALA A 248 28.63 -7.58 28.01
C ALA A 248 29.27 -6.77 29.17
N ASP A 249 28.54 -5.78 29.67
CA ASP A 249 28.98 -4.98 30.82
C ASP A 249 29.09 -5.81 32.13
N LYS A 250 28.24 -6.84 32.26
CA LYS A 250 28.32 -7.78 33.39
C LYS A 250 29.59 -8.63 33.29
N VAL A 251 29.80 -9.26 32.12
CA VAL A 251 30.95 -10.11 31.84
C VAL A 251 32.28 -9.34 32.01
N GLU A 252 32.37 -8.12 31.48
CA GLU A 252 33.54 -7.28 31.59
C GLU A 252 33.90 -7.03 33.08
N ARG A 253 32.91 -6.74 33.93
CA ARG A 253 33.12 -6.59 35.38
C ARG A 253 33.50 -7.88 36.09
N GLU A 254 32.94 -9.02 35.68
CA GLU A 254 33.26 -10.33 36.27
C GLU A 254 34.68 -10.76 35.91
N ILE A 255 35.10 -10.56 34.66
CA ILE A 255 36.50 -10.79 34.23
C ILE A 255 37.44 -9.95 35.04
N GLU A 256 37.21 -8.65 35.23
CA GLU A 256 38.04 -7.76 36.02
C GLU A 256 38.15 -8.22 37.49
N GLN A 257 37.03 -8.69 38.07
CA GLN A 257 37.05 -9.24 39.45
C GLN A 257 37.83 -10.56 39.57
N ILE A 258 37.74 -11.43 38.56
CA ILE A 258 38.48 -12.68 38.51
C ILE A 258 39.96 -12.40 38.33
N ASP A 259 40.35 -11.47 37.47
CA ASP A 259 41.75 -11.07 37.24
C ASP A 259 42.39 -10.51 38.49
N VAL A 260 41.71 -9.66 39.24
CA VAL A 260 42.18 -9.15 40.55
C VAL A 260 42.43 -10.30 41.52
N LYS A 261 41.54 -11.28 41.61
CA LYS A 261 41.72 -12.43 42.51
C LYS A 261 42.86 -13.34 42.06
N ILE A 262 42.99 -13.59 40.76
CA ILE A 262 44.10 -14.36 40.20
C ILE A 262 45.44 -13.68 40.51
N THR A 263 45.49 -12.35 40.35
CA THR A 263 46.68 -11.54 40.68
C THR A 263 47.05 -11.63 42.17
N ASP A 264 46.06 -11.54 43.06
CA ASP A 264 46.27 -11.70 44.50
C ASP A 264 46.79 -13.10 44.89
N ILE A 265 46.17 -14.14 44.36
CA ILE A 265 46.62 -15.53 44.56
C ILE A 265 48.04 -15.72 44.03
N SER A 266 48.33 -15.21 42.84
CA SER A 266 49.67 -15.28 42.23
C SER A 266 50.73 -14.57 43.09
N PHE A 267 50.39 -13.40 43.62
CA PHE A 267 51.24 -12.66 44.55
C PHE A 267 51.48 -13.44 45.83
N ARG A 268 50.43 -14.04 46.41
CA ARG A 268 50.53 -14.88 47.58
C ARG A 268 51.46 -16.09 47.35
N ILE A 269 51.27 -16.80 46.24
CA ILE A 269 52.11 -17.94 45.83
C ILE A 269 53.57 -17.49 45.73
N SER A 270 53.86 -16.37 45.12
CA SER A 270 55.22 -15.84 44.93
C SER A 270 55.89 -15.50 46.27
N ASN A 271 55.13 -14.96 47.23
CA ASN A 271 55.63 -14.58 48.53
C ASN A 271 55.77 -15.79 49.47
N GLU A 272 54.86 -16.74 49.46
CA GLU A 272 54.87 -17.88 50.33
C GLU A 272 55.79 -19.02 49.85
N SER A 273 56.04 -19.14 48.54
CA SER A 273 56.89 -20.17 47.95
C SER A 273 58.31 -20.30 48.64
N PRO A 274 59.09 -19.22 48.82
CA PRO A 274 60.36 -19.30 49.47
C PRO A 274 60.27 -19.54 51.01
N ARG A 275 59.09 -19.29 51.61
CA ARG A 275 58.85 -19.55 53.05
C ARG A 275 58.45 -21.02 53.24
N ILE A 276 57.66 -21.63 52.40
CA ILE A 276 57.23 -23.02 52.46
C ILE A 276 58.44 -23.97 52.47
N GLU A 277 59.49 -23.65 51.68
CA GLU A 277 60.69 -24.45 51.59
C GLU A 277 61.47 -24.52 52.97
N LYS A 278 61.19 -23.57 53.84
CA LYS A 278 61.89 -23.45 55.17
C LYS A 278 61.03 -23.84 56.37
N LEU A 279 59.74 -24.10 56.17
CA LEU A 279 58.77 -24.39 57.21
C LEU A 279 58.69 -25.89 57.57
N HIS A 280 58.15 -26.19 58.75
CA HIS A 280 57.82 -27.55 59.12
C HIS A 280 56.71 -28.09 58.28
N ARG A 281 56.69 -29.40 57.97
CA ARG A 281 55.83 -30.06 57.03
C ARG A 281 54.30 -29.81 57.26
N LEU A 282 53.90 -29.67 58.53
CA LEU A 282 52.49 -29.36 58.89
C LEU A 282 52.06 -27.94 58.52
N ASP A 283 52.91 -26.97 58.81
CA ASP A 283 52.67 -25.55 58.62
C ASP A 283 52.64 -25.23 57.06
N ALA A 284 53.60 -25.86 56.35
CA ALA A 284 53.66 -25.75 54.92
C ALA A 284 52.34 -26.31 54.22
N ARG A 285 51.80 -27.42 54.71
CA ARG A 285 50.58 -27.99 54.26
C ARG A 285 49.36 -27.07 54.43
N THR A 286 49.25 -26.42 55.60
CA THR A 286 48.13 -25.49 55.85
C THR A 286 48.10 -24.32 54.90
N ILE A 287 49.27 -23.77 54.55
CA ILE A 287 49.38 -22.67 53.58
C ILE A 287 48.96 -23.15 52.17
N ILE A 288 49.44 -24.34 51.78
CA ILE A 288 49.09 -24.95 50.48
C ILE A 288 47.60 -25.20 50.41
N GLU A 289 46.97 -25.84 51.40
CA GLU A 289 45.52 -26.10 51.46
C GLU A 289 44.69 -24.80 51.39
N SER A 290 45.18 -23.71 52.00
CA SER A 290 44.51 -22.39 51.89
C SER A 290 44.57 -21.83 50.48
N ILE A 291 45.71 -21.93 49.82
CA ILE A 291 45.87 -21.47 48.43
C ILE A 291 45.02 -22.33 47.47
N GLU A 292 45.02 -23.66 47.64
CA GLU A 292 44.17 -24.59 46.87
C GLU A 292 42.69 -24.26 47.05
N THR A 293 42.26 -23.90 48.25
CA THR A 293 40.88 -23.49 48.51
C THR A 293 40.56 -22.19 47.79
N ASP A 294 41.45 -21.18 47.79
CA ASP A 294 41.26 -19.93 47.12
C ASP A 294 41.17 -20.11 45.57
N VAL A 295 42.00 -21.00 45.02
CA VAL A 295 41.93 -21.38 43.60
C VAL A 295 40.62 -22.09 43.26
N ALA A 296 40.19 -23.06 44.09
CA ALA A 296 38.94 -23.79 43.90
C ALA A 296 37.72 -22.85 43.96
N LEU A 297 37.76 -21.78 44.75
CA LEU A 297 36.70 -20.78 44.79
C LEU A 297 36.57 -19.94 43.53
N LEU A 298 37.55 -19.97 42.63
CA LEU A 298 37.49 -19.28 41.33
C LEU A 298 36.82 -20.12 40.24
N GLU A 299 36.79 -21.43 40.39
CA GLU A 299 36.33 -22.36 39.35
C GLU A 299 34.90 -22.04 38.92
N LYS A 300 33.95 -21.92 39.85
CA LYS A 300 32.56 -21.61 39.58
C LYS A 300 32.33 -20.22 38.95
N PRO A 301 32.92 -19.11 39.44
CA PRO A 301 32.84 -17.82 38.79
C PRO A 301 33.35 -17.85 37.34
N ILE A 302 34.46 -18.53 37.07
CA ILE A 302 35.01 -18.66 35.72
C ILE A 302 34.06 -19.40 34.81
N GLU A 303 33.49 -20.53 35.26
CA GLU A 303 32.51 -21.30 34.46
C GLU A 303 31.26 -20.46 34.15
N GLU A 304 30.72 -19.70 35.12
CA GLU A 304 29.56 -18.83 34.91
C GLU A 304 29.88 -17.71 33.91
N THR A 305 31.03 -17.03 34.05
CA THR A 305 31.48 -15.99 33.13
C THR A 305 31.73 -16.53 31.73
N MET A 306 32.32 -17.72 31.57
CA MET A 306 32.48 -18.38 30.29
C MET A 306 31.15 -18.69 29.62
N LYS A 307 30.15 -19.13 30.38
CA LYS A 307 28.78 -19.37 29.84
C LYS A 307 28.15 -18.08 29.32
N ASP A 308 28.31 -16.99 30.06
CA ASP A 308 27.79 -15.68 29.65
C ASP A 308 28.53 -15.14 28.41
N CYS A 309 29.85 -15.40 28.30
CA CYS A 309 30.63 -15.12 27.09
C CYS A 309 30.12 -15.89 25.87
N HIS A 310 29.76 -17.15 26.02
CA HIS A 310 29.12 -17.92 24.94
C HIS A 310 27.78 -17.30 24.53
N GLY A 311 26.96 -16.83 25.46
CA GLY A 311 25.72 -16.11 25.16
C GLY A 311 25.96 -14.83 24.36
N LEU A 312 27.04 -14.11 24.58
CA LEU A 312 27.47 -12.95 23.82
C LEU A 312 27.94 -13.33 22.40
N LEU A 313 28.64 -14.46 22.24
CA LEU A 313 29.06 -14.99 20.94
C LEU A 313 27.85 -15.40 20.08
N ASP A 314 26.90 -16.12 20.68
CA ASP A 314 25.67 -16.54 20.03
C ASP A 314 24.83 -15.32 19.62
N GLY A 315 24.78 -14.30 20.46
CA GLY A 315 24.14 -13.00 20.16
C GLY A 315 24.91 -12.11 19.18
N ASN A 316 26.08 -12.52 18.73
CA ASN A 316 26.94 -11.80 17.79
C ASN A 316 27.33 -10.37 18.26
N HIS A 317 27.54 -10.21 19.56
CA HIS A 317 27.92 -8.92 20.17
C HIS A 317 29.33 -8.51 19.76
N GLN A 318 29.56 -7.20 19.54
CA GLN A 318 30.86 -6.69 19.07
C GLN A 318 32.05 -7.03 19.98
N LYS A 319 31.85 -6.95 21.30
CA LYS A 319 32.89 -7.24 22.30
C LYS A 319 33.06 -8.75 22.59
N ALA A 320 32.18 -9.62 22.08
CA ALA A 320 32.17 -11.02 22.45
C ALA A 320 33.50 -11.75 22.23
N LYS A 321 34.14 -11.51 21.08
CA LYS A 321 35.44 -12.15 20.75
C LYS A 321 36.58 -11.67 21.63
N THR A 322 36.58 -10.42 22.04
CA THR A 322 37.59 -9.83 22.92
C THR A 322 37.46 -10.36 24.34
N LEU A 323 36.22 -10.30 24.87
CA LEU A 323 35.94 -10.79 26.23
C LEU A 323 36.11 -12.30 26.39
N TYR A 324 35.94 -13.07 25.31
CA TYR A 324 36.20 -14.52 25.35
C TYR A 324 37.68 -14.87 25.32
N ALA A 325 38.54 -13.95 24.85
CA ALA A 325 39.99 -14.15 24.75
C ALA A 325 40.72 -13.70 26.00
N GLU A 326 40.12 -12.89 26.85
CA GLU A 326 40.60 -12.46 28.16
C GLU A 326 40.36 -13.53 29.22
#